data_fa4ea4400e81191dbc474f770d0f82f1
#
_entry.id   fa4ea4400e81191dbc474f770d0f82f1
#
_cell.length_a   1.000
_cell.length_b   1.000
_cell.length_c   1.000
_cell.angle_alpha   90.00
_cell.angle_beta   90.00
_cell.angle_gamma   90.00
#
_symmetry.space_group_name_H-M   'P 1'
#
loop_
_entity.id
_entity.type
_entity.pdbx_description
1 polymer ?
#
loop_
_entity_poly.entity_id
_entity_poly.type
_entity_poly.pdbx_seq_one_letter_code
_entity_poly.pdbx_strand_id
1 'polypeptide(L)'
;MKLTRWTEPVEVNFDKTNKNIVAGPFDALALLTDDWPLTRGLNFVRARSACRAALDGRKSPEEARKCFEEAVSEARRQKTH
;
A
#
# COMPACT_ATOMS: atom_id res chain seq x y z
N MET A 1 14.57 -2.84 -16.87
CA MET A 1 13.84 -2.59 -15.63
C MET A 1 12.59 -3.45 -15.61
N LYS A 2 12.44 -4.27 -14.59
CA LYS A 2 11.26 -5.11 -14.48
C LYS A 2 10.17 -4.36 -13.77
N LEU A 3 8.98 -4.32 -14.39
CA LEU A 3 7.80 -3.82 -13.72
C LEU A 3 7.33 -4.88 -12.76
N THR A 4 7.33 -4.56 -11.48
CA THR A 4 6.87 -5.46 -10.45
C THR A 4 5.40 -5.19 -10.19
N ARG A 5 4.56 -6.15 -10.52
CA ARG A 5 3.12 -6.04 -10.32
C ARG A 5 2.61 -7.19 -9.47
N TRP A 6 1.53 -6.92 -8.78
CA TRP A 6 0.86 -7.94 -8.01
C TRP A 6 -0.06 -8.78 -8.93
N THR A 7 -0.26 -10.03 -8.56
CA THR A 7 -1.16 -10.90 -9.28
C THR A 7 -2.59 -10.35 -9.21
N GLU A 8 -2.97 -9.86 -8.03
CA GLU A 8 -4.27 -9.24 -7.84
C GLU A 8 -4.07 -7.83 -7.32
N PRO A 9 -4.66 -6.82 -7.98
CA PRO A 9 -4.59 -5.44 -7.49
C PRO A 9 -5.29 -5.30 -6.14
N VAL A 10 -4.91 -4.27 -5.39
CA VAL A 10 -5.58 -3.93 -4.14
C VAL A 10 -6.44 -2.69 -4.40
N GLU A 11 -7.71 -2.79 -4.08
CA GLU A 11 -8.60 -1.66 -4.19
C GLU A 11 -8.56 -0.87 -2.90
N VAL A 12 -8.22 0.41 -3.01
CA VAL A 12 -8.12 1.30 -1.86
C VAL A 12 -9.19 2.37 -1.98
N ASN A 13 -10.03 2.46 -0.97
CA ASN A 13 -11.20 3.32 -1.00
C ASN A 13 -11.37 3.96 0.37
N PHE A 14 -10.73 5.10 0.57
CA PHE A 14 -10.78 5.81 1.85
C PHE A 14 -12.02 6.69 2.00
N ASP A 15 -12.60 7.09 0.90
CA ASP A 15 -13.86 7.81 0.93
C ASP A 15 -14.71 7.38 -0.26
N LYS A 16 -15.95 7.89 -0.31
CA LYS A 16 -16.89 7.43 -1.32
C LYS A 16 -16.58 7.91 -2.73
N THR A 17 -15.76 8.92 -2.85
CA THR A 17 -15.50 9.54 -4.14
C THR A 17 -14.16 9.16 -4.76
N ASN A 18 -13.21 8.73 -3.94
CA ASN A 18 -11.86 8.40 -4.40
C ASN A 18 -11.58 6.92 -4.28
N LYS A 19 -11.59 6.27 -5.41
CA LYS A 19 -11.30 4.85 -5.50
C LYS A 19 -10.00 4.66 -6.26
N ASN A 20 -9.03 4.04 -5.63
CA ASN A 20 -7.73 3.78 -6.23
C ASN A 20 -7.51 2.29 -6.41
N ILE A 21 -7.04 1.92 -7.58
CA ILE A 21 -6.63 0.55 -7.86
C ILE A 21 -5.10 0.52 -7.81
N VAL A 22 -4.57 -0.22 -6.87
CA VAL A 22 -3.12 -0.32 -6.67
C VAL A 22 -2.65 -1.65 -7.21
N ALA A 23 -1.88 -1.60 -8.28
CA ALA A 23 -1.51 -2.80 -9.04
C ALA A 23 -0.15 -3.38 -8.64
N GLY A 24 0.63 -2.67 -7.86
CA GLY A 24 1.95 -3.16 -7.45
C GLY A 24 2.63 -2.26 -6.45
N PRO A 25 3.86 -2.63 -6.05
CA PRO A 25 4.59 -1.88 -5.02
C PRO A 25 4.86 -0.41 -5.38
N PHE A 26 5.07 -0.11 -6.65
CA PHE A 26 5.32 1.27 -7.06
C PHE A 26 4.10 2.14 -6.81
N ASP A 27 2.94 1.67 -7.26
CA ASP A 27 1.69 2.41 -7.04
C ASP A 27 1.36 2.53 -5.56
N ALA A 28 1.61 1.45 -4.81
CA ALA A 28 1.39 1.46 -3.36
C ALA A 28 2.28 2.48 -2.67
N LEU A 29 3.55 2.53 -3.05
CA LEU A 29 4.50 3.46 -2.46
C LEU A 29 4.11 4.90 -2.76
N ALA A 30 3.67 5.18 -3.98
CA ALA A 30 3.21 6.51 -4.36
C ALA A 30 2.01 6.95 -3.53
N LEU A 31 1.05 6.06 -3.35
CA LEU A 31 -0.13 6.35 -2.53
C LEU A 31 0.24 6.58 -1.07
N LEU A 32 1.11 5.75 -0.52
CA LEU A 32 1.57 5.89 0.85
C LEU A 32 2.32 7.21 1.08
N THR A 33 3.08 7.63 0.09
CA THR A 33 3.90 8.83 0.21
C THR A 33 3.09 10.10 0.02
N ASP A 34 2.20 10.13 -0.97
CA ASP A 34 1.54 11.36 -1.40
C ASP A 34 0.11 11.53 -0.91
N ASP A 35 -0.63 10.45 -0.80
CA ASP A 35 -2.08 10.55 -0.59
C ASP A 35 -2.61 9.78 0.59
N TRP A 36 -1.75 9.39 1.52
CA TRP A 36 -2.22 8.64 2.69
C TRP A 36 -2.98 9.59 3.62
N PRO A 37 -4.25 9.33 3.88
CA PRO A 37 -5.13 10.32 4.50
C PRO A 37 -5.05 10.41 6.01
N LEU A 38 -4.42 9.46 6.67
CA LEU A 38 -4.51 9.35 8.12
C LEU A 38 -3.14 9.26 8.77
N THR A 39 -3.16 9.10 10.09
CA THR A 39 -1.96 8.98 10.90
C THR A 39 -1.06 7.87 10.40
N ARG A 40 0.21 8.11 10.41
CA ARG A 40 1.20 7.13 9.97
C ARG A 40 1.55 6.21 11.11
N GLY A 41 0.86 5.07 11.15
CA GLY A 41 1.09 4.05 12.17
C GLY A 41 2.16 3.07 11.77
N LEU A 42 2.31 2.03 12.59
CA LEU A 42 3.30 1.00 12.36
C LEU A 42 3.11 0.27 11.03
N ASN A 43 1.88 -0.06 10.71
CA ASN A 43 1.60 -0.76 9.46
C ASN A 43 1.88 0.11 8.24
N PHE A 44 1.68 1.42 8.36
CA PHE A 44 2.08 2.36 7.32
C PHE A 44 3.58 2.28 7.06
N VAL A 45 4.37 2.32 8.12
CA VAL A 45 5.83 2.27 8.01
C VAL A 45 6.28 0.95 7.41
N ARG A 46 5.69 -0.15 7.85
CA ARG A 46 5.99 -1.48 7.33
C ARG A 46 5.67 -1.60 5.85
N ALA A 47 4.50 -1.08 5.45
CA ALA A 47 4.08 -1.15 4.05
C ALA A 47 5.02 -0.34 3.15
N ARG A 48 5.38 0.84 3.59
CA ARG A 48 6.29 1.70 2.84
C ARG A 48 7.64 1.03 2.66
N SER A 49 8.17 0.49 3.73
CA SER A 49 9.45 -0.22 3.72
C SER A 49 9.41 -1.46 2.83
N ALA A 50 8.34 -2.25 2.95
CA ALA A 50 8.18 -3.47 2.18
C ALA A 50 8.03 -3.19 0.69
N CYS A 51 7.27 -2.15 0.33
CA CYS A 51 7.11 -1.80 -1.08
C CYS A 51 8.42 -1.33 -1.69
N ARG A 52 9.18 -0.54 -0.94
CA ARG A 52 10.49 -0.10 -1.40
C ARG A 52 11.44 -1.28 -1.59
N ALA A 53 11.45 -2.21 -0.63
CA ALA A 53 12.28 -3.40 -0.71
C ALA A 53 11.88 -4.28 -1.89
N ALA A 54 10.59 -4.38 -2.18
CA ALA A 54 10.12 -5.15 -3.32
C ALA A 54 10.59 -4.53 -4.64
N LEU A 55 10.57 -3.21 -4.74
CA LEU A 55 11.06 -2.52 -5.93
C LEU A 55 12.55 -2.71 -6.13
N ASP A 56 13.29 -2.86 -5.03
CA ASP A 56 14.73 -3.11 -5.07
C ASP A 56 15.08 -4.58 -5.27
N GLY A 57 14.09 -5.45 -5.28
CA GLY A 57 14.31 -6.88 -5.43
C GLY A 57 14.73 -7.60 -4.17
N ARG A 58 14.64 -6.93 -3.01
CA ARG A 58 15.04 -7.53 -1.72
C ARG A 58 13.89 -8.26 -1.03
N LYS A 59 12.68 -8.01 -1.45
CA LYS A 59 11.48 -8.63 -0.86
C LYS A 59 10.52 -8.98 -1.98
N SER A 60 9.73 -10.03 -1.79
CA SER A 60 8.79 -10.43 -2.83
C SER A 60 7.65 -9.43 -2.95
N PRO A 61 7.10 -9.26 -4.14
CA PRO A 61 5.94 -8.37 -4.33
C PRO A 61 4.74 -8.78 -3.48
N GLU A 62 4.55 -10.06 -3.28
CA GLU A 62 3.41 -10.57 -2.50
C GLU A 62 3.54 -10.23 -1.01
N GLU A 63 4.75 -10.23 -0.49
CA GLU A 63 4.96 -9.79 0.88
C GLU A 63 4.65 -8.31 1.05
N ALA A 64 5.05 -7.50 0.06
CA ALA A 64 4.73 -6.09 0.07
C ALA A 64 3.23 -5.85 -0.01
N ARG A 65 2.53 -6.65 -0.82
CA ARG A 65 1.08 -6.57 -0.94
C ARG A 65 0.41 -6.82 0.40
N LYS A 66 0.87 -7.84 1.10
CA LYS A 66 0.31 -8.20 2.41
C LYS A 66 0.50 -7.06 3.41
N CYS A 67 1.69 -6.47 3.46
CA CYS A 67 1.96 -5.34 4.35
C CYS A 67 1.09 -4.14 3.97
N PHE A 68 0.91 -3.91 2.68
CA PHE A 68 0.08 -2.81 2.20
C PHE A 68 -1.38 -3.02 2.59
N GLU A 69 -1.90 -4.23 2.47
CA GLU A 69 -3.27 -4.53 2.89
C GLU A 69 -3.47 -4.28 4.38
N GLU A 70 -2.49 -4.60 5.19
CA GLU A 70 -2.56 -4.34 6.62
C GLU A 70 -2.59 -2.84 6.91
N ALA A 71 -1.82 -2.05 6.16
CA ALA A 71 -1.84 -0.60 6.30
C ALA A 71 -3.19 -0.02 5.90
N VAL A 72 -3.78 -0.53 4.84
CA VAL A 72 -5.12 -0.10 4.39
C VAL A 72 -6.16 -0.41 5.46
N SER A 73 -6.10 -1.60 6.04
CA SER A 73 -7.03 -2.00 7.10
C SER A 73 -6.89 -1.10 8.32
N GLU A 74 -5.66 -0.79 8.69
CA GLU A 74 -5.41 0.11 9.83
C GLU A 74 -5.99 1.50 9.57
N ALA A 75 -5.79 2.03 8.38
CA ALA A 75 -6.30 3.33 8.01
C ALA A 75 -7.83 3.37 8.03
N ARG A 76 -8.46 2.30 7.54
CA ARG A 76 -9.91 2.21 7.56
C ARG A 76 -10.47 2.18 8.97
N ARG A 77 -9.82 1.46 9.87
CA ARG A 77 -10.24 1.41 11.27
C ARG A 77 -10.13 2.77 11.94
N GLN A 78 -9.09 3.52 11.62
CA GLN A 78 -8.91 4.85 12.19
C GLN A 78 -9.96 5.84 11.68
N LYS A 79 -10.42 5.64 10.46
CA LYS A 79 -11.38 6.54 9.84
C LYS A 79 -12.81 6.29 10.31
N THR A 80 -13.09 5.09 10.77
CA THR A 80 -14.45 4.69 11.16
C THR A 80 -14.67 4.91 12.66
N HIS A 81 -14.89 6.10 13.06
CA HIS A 81 -15.26 6.38 14.45
C HIS A 81 -16.71 6.68 14.54
#